data_fb95e8de09ca8b56892a92459d417610
#
_entry.id   fb95e8de09ca8b56892a92459d417610
#
_cell.length_a   1.000
_cell.length_b   1.000
_cell.length_c   1.000
_cell.angle_alpha   90.00
_cell.angle_beta   90.00
_cell.angle_gamma   90.00
#
_symmetry.space_group_name_H-M   'P 1'
#
loop_
_entity.id
_entity.type
_entity.pdbx_description
1 polymer ?
#
loop_
_entity_poly.entity_id
_entity_poly.type
_entity_poly.pdbx_seq_one_letter_code
_entity_poly.pdbx_strand_id
1 'polypeptide(L)'
;HNVTLVMELLNSKIDHKDYQCDKTSWGVELAKRLNSENFKLLYDIYHMQIDEGDVIRTINDNHQYIAHYHTAGVPGRNEIDENQELNYKAIMKAIANTGFTGYVAQEFIPKNKDKFASLQKAILICDI
;
A
#
# COMPACT_ATOMS: atom_id res chain seq x y z
N HIS A 1 -12.26 22.40 6.86
CA HIS A 1 -12.35 21.79 5.52
C HIS A 1 -12.54 20.28 5.69
N ASN A 2 -13.47 19.70 5.00
CA ASN A 2 -13.72 18.25 5.03
C ASN A 2 -12.79 17.54 4.01
N VAL A 3 -11.49 17.51 4.33
CA VAL A 3 -10.45 16.89 3.52
C VAL A 3 -9.66 15.93 4.40
N THR A 4 -9.49 14.69 3.95
CA THR A 4 -8.64 13.71 4.62
C THR A 4 -7.21 13.83 4.10
N LEU A 5 -6.27 14.02 5.02
CA LEU A 5 -4.84 13.92 4.75
C LEU A 5 -4.39 12.48 4.98
N VAL A 6 -3.60 11.94 4.09
CA VAL A 6 -3.00 10.62 4.26
C VAL A 6 -1.48 10.76 4.33
N MET A 7 -0.87 10.13 5.33
CA MET A 7 0.58 10.03 5.47
C MET A 7 1.04 8.70 4.93
N GLU A 8 1.94 8.72 3.97
CA GLU A 8 2.46 7.52 3.36
C GLU A 8 3.51 6.83 4.25
N LEU A 9 3.42 5.51 4.33
CA LEU A 9 4.42 4.64 4.94
C LEU A 9 5.46 4.28 3.87
N LEU A 10 6.71 4.71 4.07
CA LEU A 10 7.81 4.48 3.13
C LEU A 10 8.87 3.57 3.72
N ASN A 11 9.46 2.68 2.92
CA ASN A 11 10.54 1.84 3.40
C ASN A 11 11.84 2.63 3.62
N SER A 12 12.41 2.51 4.81
CA SER A 12 13.74 3.05 5.15
C SER A 12 14.88 2.11 4.78
N LYS A 13 14.58 0.84 4.58
CA LYS A 13 15.57 -0.22 4.35
C LYS A 13 16.31 -0.08 3.02
N ILE A 14 15.62 0.36 1.95
CA ILE A 14 16.17 0.44 0.59
C ILE A 14 16.07 1.86 0.02
N ASP A 15 14.85 2.46 0.00
CA ASP A 15 14.57 3.62 -0.83
C ASP A 15 14.66 4.96 -0.09
N HIS A 16 14.28 5.00 1.21
CA HIS A 16 14.12 6.26 1.98
C HIS A 16 14.82 6.18 3.35
N LYS A 17 16.14 6.04 3.37
CA LYS A 17 16.96 5.68 4.55
C LYS A 17 16.70 6.46 5.83
N ASP A 18 16.33 7.71 5.75
CA ASP A 18 16.12 8.58 6.93
C ASP A 18 14.63 8.85 7.23
N TYR A 19 13.72 8.11 6.57
CA TYR A 19 12.29 8.30 6.78
C TYR A 19 11.82 7.61 8.07
N GLN A 20 11.11 8.35 8.92
CA GLN A 20 10.72 7.86 10.26
C GLN A 20 9.47 6.98 10.26
N CYS A 21 8.51 7.23 9.36
CA CYS A 21 7.27 6.45 9.29
C CYS A 21 7.44 5.22 8.38
N ASP A 22 8.41 4.38 8.72
CA ASP A 22 8.77 3.17 8.00
C ASP A 22 8.12 1.90 8.57
N LYS A 23 7.30 2.05 9.62
CA LYS A 23 6.55 0.97 10.26
C LYS A 23 5.08 1.34 10.43
N THR A 24 4.19 0.39 10.15
CA THR A 24 2.75 0.59 10.35
C THR A 24 2.43 0.97 11.78
N SER A 25 3.07 0.34 12.76
CA SER A 25 2.86 0.65 14.19
C SER A 25 3.18 2.11 14.55
N TRP A 26 4.21 2.69 13.92
CA TRP A 26 4.57 4.10 14.12
C TRP A 26 3.49 5.04 13.57
N GLY A 27 3.03 4.78 12.34
CA GLY A 27 1.95 5.57 11.72
C GLY A 27 0.63 5.47 12.48
N VAL A 28 0.27 4.27 12.95
CA VAL A 28 -0.93 4.04 13.77
C VAL A 28 -0.85 4.79 15.09
N GLU A 29 0.30 4.78 15.76
CA GLU A 29 0.49 5.53 17.00
C GLU A 29 0.33 7.04 16.77
N LEU A 30 0.88 7.57 15.66
CA LEU A 30 0.68 8.97 15.29
C LEU A 30 -0.80 9.28 15.04
N ALA A 31 -1.51 8.44 14.29
CA ALA A 31 -2.94 8.62 14.02
C ALA A 31 -3.76 8.64 15.33
N LYS A 32 -3.45 7.73 16.28
CA LYS A 32 -4.07 7.71 17.61
C LYS A 32 -3.81 8.99 18.41
N ARG A 33 -2.59 9.49 18.40
CA ARG A 33 -2.23 10.73 19.12
C ARG A 33 -2.90 11.96 18.54
N LEU A 34 -3.00 12.04 17.21
CA LEU A 34 -3.71 13.12 16.52
C LEU A 34 -5.22 13.08 16.77
N ASN A 35 -5.77 11.90 16.96
CA ASN A 35 -7.19 11.63 17.22
C ASN A 35 -8.11 12.43 16.28
N SER A 36 -7.81 12.42 14.98
CA SER A 36 -8.52 13.17 13.96
C SER A 36 -9.04 12.25 12.86
N GLU A 37 -10.34 12.34 12.55
CA GLU A 37 -10.95 11.62 11.45
C GLU A 37 -10.40 12.06 10.07
N ASN A 38 -9.80 13.25 10.01
CA ASN A 38 -9.23 13.82 8.79
C ASN A 38 -7.72 13.51 8.63
N PHE A 39 -7.15 12.64 9.47
CA PHE A 39 -5.79 12.14 9.31
C PHE A 39 -5.80 10.62 9.31
N LYS A 40 -5.29 10.03 8.25
CA LYS A 40 -5.18 8.59 8.05
C LYS A 40 -3.81 8.23 7.45
N LEU A 41 -3.60 6.95 7.19
CA LEU A 41 -2.40 6.43 6.55
C LEU A 41 -2.69 6.08 5.09
N LEU A 42 -1.68 6.27 4.25
CA LEU A 42 -1.55 5.61 2.98
C LEU A 42 -0.64 4.40 3.19
N TYR A 43 -1.19 3.20 2.99
CA TYR A 43 -0.44 1.95 3.09
C TYR A 43 0.07 1.56 1.71
N ASP A 44 1.35 1.84 1.45
CA ASP A 44 2.01 1.37 0.23
C ASP A 44 2.49 -0.07 0.46
N ILE A 45 1.86 -1.00 -0.27
CA ILE A 45 2.11 -2.44 -0.14
C ILE A 45 3.56 -2.79 -0.52
N TYR A 46 4.13 -2.09 -1.51
CA TYR A 46 5.53 -2.27 -1.90
C TYR A 46 6.47 -1.90 -0.74
N HIS A 47 6.28 -0.72 -0.15
CA HIS A 47 7.13 -0.26 0.93
C HIS A 47 7.01 -1.14 2.17
N MET A 48 5.79 -1.50 2.54
CA MET A 48 5.56 -2.28 3.76
C MET A 48 5.97 -3.75 3.60
N GLN A 49 5.91 -4.32 2.40
CA GLN A 49 6.50 -5.64 2.16
C GLN A 49 8.01 -5.65 2.42
N ILE A 50 8.73 -4.61 1.99
CA ILE A 50 10.19 -4.50 2.18
C ILE A 50 10.55 -4.36 3.67
N ASP A 51 9.83 -3.55 4.41
CA ASP A 51 10.19 -3.21 5.79
C ASP A 51 9.60 -4.13 6.85
N GLU A 52 8.39 -4.63 6.64
CA GLU A 52 7.65 -5.40 7.65
C GLU A 52 7.27 -6.81 7.16
N GLY A 53 6.83 -6.95 5.91
CA GLY A 53 6.17 -8.18 5.46
C GLY A 53 4.81 -8.37 6.12
N ASP A 54 4.31 -9.62 6.17
CA ASP A 54 3.03 -10.00 6.80
C ASP A 54 1.85 -9.06 6.48
N VAL A 55 1.81 -8.63 5.20
CA VAL A 55 0.96 -7.54 4.69
C VAL A 55 -0.52 -7.77 5.00
N ILE A 56 -1.03 -8.98 4.79
CA ILE A 56 -2.46 -9.28 4.97
C ILE A 56 -2.89 -9.13 6.43
N ARG A 57 -2.09 -9.63 7.37
CA ARG A 57 -2.40 -9.49 8.80
C ARG A 57 -2.30 -8.03 9.22
N THR A 58 -1.26 -7.34 8.81
CA THR A 58 -1.07 -5.92 9.10
C THR A 58 -2.25 -5.07 8.61
N ILE A 59 -2.76 -5.33 7.41
CA ILE A 59 -3.96 -4.67 6.88
C ILE A 59 -5.18 -4.98 7.75
N ASN A 60 -5.45 -6.24 8.04
CA ASN A 60 -6.60 -6.65 8.85
C ASN A 60 -6.61 -5.98 10.23
N ASP A 61 -5.46 -5.91 10.89
CA ASP A 61 -5.33 -5.37 12.24
C ASP A 61 -5.41 -3.84 12.29
N ASN A 62 -5.07 -3.15 11.18
CA ASN A 62 -4.91 -1.69 11.17
C ASN A 62 -5.80 -0.95 10.16
N HIS A 63 -6.70 -1.64 9.43
CA HIS A 63 -7.51 -1.07 8.34
C HIS A 63 -8.23 0.22 8.72
N GLN A 64 -8.68 0.37 9.97
CA GLN A 64 -9.40 1.55 10.46
C GLN A 64 -8.57 2.86 10.39
N TYR A 65 -7.24 2.74 10.33
CA TYR A 65 -6.32 3.88 10.21
C TYR A 65 -5.90 4.15 8.77
N ILE A 66 -6.25 3.28 7.82
CA ILE A 66 -5.81 3.34 6.43
C ILE A 66 -6.94 3.89 5.56
N ALA A 67 -6.66 4.91 4.76
CA ALA A 67 -7.63 5.52 3.84
C ALA A 67 -7.21 5.44 2.37
N HIS A 68 -6.02 4.93 2.08
CA HIS A 68 -5.52 4.76 0.72
C HIS A 68 -4.48 3.64 0.66
N TYR A 69 -4.41 2.95 -0.49
CA TYR A 69 -3.41 1.91 -0.75
C TYR A 69 -2.66 2.19 -2.05
N HIS A 70 -1.35 1.88 -2.05
CA HIS A 70 -0.56 1.79 -3.28
C HIS A 70 -0.09 0.37 -3.55
N THR A 71 0.12 0.06 -4.83
CA THR A 71 0.58 -1.26 -5.29
C THR A 71 1.80 -1.14 -6.20
N ALA A 72 2.79 -2.00 -6.00
CA ALA A 72 3.89 -2.22 -6.93
C ALA A 72 4.53 -3.60 -6.69
N GLY A 73 5.25 -4.12 -7.68
CA GLY A 73 5.95 -5.40 -7.56
C GLY A 73 7.20 -5.31 -6.69
N VAL A 74 7.39 -6.29 -5.82
CA VAL A 74 8.60 -6.44 -5.00
C VAL A 74 9.39 -7.66 -5.49
N PRO A 75 10.71 -7.52 -5.69
CA PRO A 75 11.53 -6.31 -5.60
C PRO A 75 11.41 -5.38 -6.82
N GLY A 76 11.85 -4.12 -6.65
CA GLY A 76 12.16 -3.20 -7.75
C GLY A 76 11.04 -2.26 -8.18
N ARG A 77 9.88 -2.28 -7.51
CA ARG A 77 8.74 -1.36 -7.75
C ARG A 77 8.19 -1.42 -9.20
N ASN A 78 8.24 -2.60 -9.82
CA ASN A 78 7.80 -2.81 -11.19
C ASN A 78 6.38 -3.41 -11.26
N GLU A 79 6.05 -4.06 -12.41
CA GLU A 79 4.76 -4.73 -12.62
C GLU A 79 4.42 -5.68 -11.47
N ILE A 80 3.12 -5.83 -11.19
CA ILE A 80 2.60 -6.76 -10.16
C ILE A 80 2.24 -8.14 -10.75
N ASP A 81 2.98 -8.57 -11.75
CA ASP A 81 2.81 -9.85 -12.44
C ASP A 81 3.43 -11.05 -11.68
N GLU A 82 3.60 -12.17 -12.36
CA GLU A 82 4.13 -13.40 -11.79
C GLU A 82 5.62 -13.38 -11.45
N ASN A 83 6.34 -12.31 -11.79
CA ASN A 83 7.78 -12.18 -11.57
C ASN A 83 8.13 -11.43 -10.27
N GLN A 84 7.16 -11.22 -9.39
CA GLN A 84 7.32 -10.54 -8.11
C GLN A 84 6.74 -11.39 -6.96
N GLU A 85 7.04 -11.04 -5.72
CA GLU A 85 6.82 -11.93 -4.58
C GLU A 85 5.45 -11.82 -3.89
N LEU A 86 4.63 -10.79 -4.20
CA LEU A 86 3.36 -10.52 -3.54
C LEU A 86 2.18 -11.24 -4.21
N ASN A 87 1.31 -11.85 -3.42
CA ASN A 87 0.04 -12.39 -3.91
C ASN A 87 -1.05 -11.30 -3.91
N TYR A 88 -1.09 -10.48 -4.95
CA TYR A 88 -2.03 -9.36 -5.02
C TYR A 88 -3.51 -9.78 -4.97
N LYS A 89 -3.90 -10.91 -5.54
CA LYS A 89 -5.29 -11.38 -5.42
C LYS A 89 -5.70 -11.63 -3.96
N ALA A 90 -4.81 -12.22 -3.17
CA ALA A 90 -5.08 -12.46 -1.76
C ALA A 90 -5.09 -11.15 -0.95
N ILE A 91 -4.20 -10.22 -1.28
CA ILE A 91 -4.12 -8.91 -0.64
C ILE A 91 -5.38 -8.08 -0.94
N MET A 92 -5.81 -8.01 -2.21
CA MET A 92 -7.04 -7.29 -2.60
C MET A 92 -8.27 -7.86 -1.90
N LYS A 93 -8.37 -9.19 -1.82
CA LYS A 93 -9.46 -9.84 -1.07
C LYS A 93 -9.43 -9.48 0.42
N ALA A 94 -8.25 -9.39 1.03
CA ALA A 94 -8.13 -8.95 2.42
C ALA A 94 -8.60 -7.50 2.59
N ILE A 95 -8.19 -6.58 1.71
CA ILE A 95 -8.65 -5.19 1.72
C ILE A 95 -10.17 -5.11 1.57
N ALA A 96 -10.76 -5.80 0.59
CA ALA A 96 -12.21 -5.80 0.37
C ALA A 96 -12.98 -6.33 1.60
N ASN A 97 -12.47 -7.37 2.25
CA ASN A 97 -13.09 -7.96 3.43
C ASN A 97 -13.11 -7.02 4.66
N THR A 98 -12.27 -5.97 4.69
CA THR A 98 -12.34 -4.94 5.74
C THR A 98 -13.51 -3.97 5.56
N GLY A 99 -14.22 -4.02 4.44
CA GLY A 99 -15.25 -3.04 4.06
C GLY A 99 -14.67 -1.73 3.51
N PHE A 100 -13.42 -1.72 3.09
CA PHE A 100 -12.76 -0.53 2.51
C PHE A 100 -13.49 -0.04 1.26
N THR A 101 -13.78 1.26 1.19
CA THR A 101 -14.49 1.92 0.09
C THR A 101 -13.66 3.00 -0.60
N GLY A 102 -12.39 3.15 -0.24
CA GLY A 102 -11.46 4.12 -0.83
C GLY A 102 -10.83 3.61 -2.13
N TYR A 103 -9.65 4.13 -2.44
CA TYR A 103 -8.93 3.79 -3.68
C TYR A 103 -7.70 2.95 -3.38
N VAL A 104 -7.46 1.97 -4.26
CA VAL A 104 -6.20 1.24 -4.38
C VAL A 104 -5.56 1.69 -5.70
N ALA A 105 -4.48 2.45 -5.61
CA ALA A 105 -3.83 3.05 -6.77
C ALA A 105 -2.58 2.28 -7.20
N GLN A 106 -2.37 2.22 -8.50
CA GLN A 106 -1.18 1.61 -9.08
C GLN A 106 -0.02 2.62 -9.06
N GLU A 107 1.07 2.28 -8.37
CA GLU A 107 2.25 3.16 -8.27
C GLU A 107 3.55 2.40 -8.58
N PHE A 108 3.53 1.60 -9.62
CA PHE A 108 4.71 0.87 -10.10
C PHE A 108 5.41 1.56 -11.27
N ILE A 109 6.68 1.22 -11.49
CA ILE A 109 7.50 1.71 -12.62
C ILE A 109 7.54 0.61 -13.69
N PRO A 110 6.76 0.72 -14.78
CA PRO A 110 6.68 -0.34 -15.76
C PRO A 110 7.99 -0.50 -16.53
N LYS A 111 8.51 -1.74 -16.59
CA LYS A 111 9.64 -2.15 -17.44
C LYS A 111 9.21 -2.43 -18.88
N ASN A 112 7.97 -2.84 -19.08
CA ASN A 112 7.44 -3.12 -20.39
C ASN A 112 7.44 -1.84 -21.25
N LYS A 113 7.69 -1.99 -22.57
CA LYS A 113 7.61 -0.86 -23.52
C LYS A 113 6.18 -0.31 -23.63
N ASP A 114 5.19 -1.19 -23.63
CA ASP A 114 3.78 -0.80 -23.58
C ASP A 114 3.33 -0.62 -22.11
N LYS A 115 3.44 0.62 -21.64
CA LYS A 115 3.08 0.99 -20.27
C LYS A 115 1.59 0.89 -19.99
N PHE A 116 0.76 1.12 -21.01
CA PHE A 116 -0.70 1.00 -20.87
C PHE A 116 -1.13 -0.45 -20.72
N ALA A 117 -0.52 -1.37 -21.47
CA ALA A 117 -0.75 -2.80 -21.30
C ALA A 117 -0.35 -3.28 -19.91
N SER A 118 0.78 -2.79 -19.36
CA SER A 118 1.19 -3.07 -17.98
C SER A 118 0.16 -2.58 -16.97
N LEU A 119 -0.33 -1.36 -17.12
CA LEU A 119 -1.36 -0.79 -16.25
C LEU A 119 -2.67 -1.57 -16.33
N GLN A 120 -3.13 -1.89 -17.53
CA GLN A 120 -4.35 -2.68 -17.73
C GLN A 120 -4.25 -4.06 -17.08
N LYS A 121 -3.12 -4.75 -17.24
CA LYS A 121 -2.86 -6.05 -16.57
C LYS A 121 -2.91 -5.89 -15.04
N ALA A 122 -2.28 -4.85 -14.50
CA ALA A 122 -2.28 -4.60 -13.06
C ALA A 122 -3.69 -4.33 -12.51
N ILE A 123 -4.50 -3.54 -13.21
CA ILE A 123 -5.91 -3.31 -12.86
C ILE A 123 -6.67 -4.64 -12.82
N LEU A 124 -6.56 -5.49 -13.84
CA LEU A 124 -7.23 -6.80 -13.89
C LEU A 124 -6.79 -7.74 -12.76
N ILE A 125 -5.54 -7.65 -12.29
CA ILE A 125 -5.06 -8.46 -11.16
C ILE A 125 -5.70 -8.00 -9.85
N CYS A 126 -5.96 -6.70 -9.71
CA CYS A 126 -6.56 -6.09 -8.52
C CYS A 126 -8.08 -6.06 -8.52
N ASP A 127 -8.72 -6.32 -9.65
CA ASP A 127 -10.19 -6.39 -9.79
C ASP A 127 -10.70 -7.73 -9.28
N ILE A 128 -11.46 -7.72 -8.16
CA ILE A 128 -11.92 -8.91 -7.44
C ILE A 128 -13.42 -8.85 -7.11
#